data_5546fba8bcea93b411de6480add806fd
#
_entry.id   5546fba8bcea93b411de6480add806fd
#
_cell.length_a   1.000
_cell.length_b   1.000
_cell.length_c   1.000
_cell.angle_alpha   90.00
_cell.angle_beta   90.00
_cell.angle_gamma   90.00
#
_symmetry.space_group_name_H-M   'P 1'
#
loop_
_entity.id
_entity.type
_entity.pdbx_description
1 polymer ?
#
loop_
_entity_poly.entity_id
_entity_poly.type
_entity_poly.pdbx_seq_one_letter_code
_entity_poly.pdbx_strand_id
1 'polypeptide(L)'
;MLLALAGVSSVAMAQQKTEVVEEFGVIQVQDKYQVITNPFWSNWFFSIGGGAEATFGDNDKAGSFGKRISPTLNFAIGKWFTPGLGVRLQYSGLQARGYTYDAGADYVKGTQMDDGYYKQRFDYMNLHGDVMFNLNALFGGYNQHRVYEIIPYVGAGFTHNYTKPHREALSVNAGIINRFRISNAIDINLELSEMGVEDKFDGEVGGDHGYDGVLSATVGLTYRFPARGFRRPMPQLISQVELAAMQAQLAEMGAANQQLQNALVAAQNQPVAEVTETEVIVPDPDIAPRTVFFNIGSAEVSPREAMNLSYLADQMKQFPNATYTVNGYADSATGTPAFNKELSLKRAQAVVDVLVKQYGIPADRLKVDAGGGVDKFGQPILNRVVLVKSAN
;
A
#
# COMPACT_ATOMS: atom_id res chain seq x y z
N MET A 1 -15.41 7.64 7.96
CA MET A 1 -14.13 8.33 8.02
C MET A 1 -13.00 7.54 7.33
N LEU A 2 -13.29 6.92 6.19
CA LEU A 2 -12.35 6.04 5.42
C LEU A 2 -11.97 6.63 4.04
N LEU A 3 -12.35 7.87 3.76
CA LEU A 3 -12.13 8.54 2.44
C LEU A 3 -10.96 9.55 2.42
N ALA A 4 -10.26 9.75 3.54
CA ALA A 4 -9.16 10.71 3.62
C ALA A 4 -7.77 10.13 3.29
N LEU A 5 -7.62 8.80 3.22
CA LEU A 5 -6.32 8.15 2.95
C LEU A 5 -5.99 7.96 1.46
N ALA A 6 -6.97 8.07 0.57
CA ALA A 6 -6.75 7.94 -0.88
C ALA A 6 -6.26 9.23 -1.56
N GLY A 7 -6.39 10.39 -0.89
CA GLY A 7 -6.00 11.69 -1.45
C GLY A 7 -4.53 12.06 -1.29
N VAL A 8 -3.79 11.37 -0.42
CA VAL A 8 -2.39 11.74 -0.12
C VAL A 8 -1.40 11.13 -1.11
N SER A 9 -1.78 10.07 -1.82
CA SER A 9 -0.90 9.41 -2.79
C SER A 9 -0.74 10.17 -4.12
N SER A 10 -1.69 11.04 -4.48
CA SER A 10 -1.64 11.75 -5.76
C SER A 10 -0.90 13.11 -5.70
N VAL A 11 -0.76 13.70 -4.50
CA VAL A 11 -0.04 14.99 -4.34
C VAL A 11 1.47 14.77 -4.15
N ALA A 12 1.89 13.62 -3.64
CA ALA A 12 3.31 13.30 -3.46
C ALA A 12 4.07 13.01 -4.78
N MET A 13 3.36 12.78 -5.88
CA MET A 13 3.98 12.52 -7.21
C MET A 13 4.34 13.79 -7.99
N ALA A 14 3.94 14.98 -7.54
CA ALA A 14 4.08 16.22 -8.31
C ALA A 14 5.38 17.03 -8.04
N GLN A 15 6.27 16.58 -7.15
CA GLN A 15 7.55 17.25 -6.90
C GLN A 15 8.74 16.29 -6.92
N GLN A 16 8.97 15.61 -8.05
CA GLN A 16 10.27 15.02 -8.33
C GLN A 16 11.27 16.16 -8.64
N LYS A 17 11.96 16.64 -7.62
CA LYS A 17 13.21 17.37 -7.83
C LYS A 17 14.31 16.34 -8.11
N THR A 18 14.62 16.13 -9.38
CA THR A 18 15.79 15.38 -9.82
C THR A 18 17.02 16.23 -9.47
N GLU A 19 17.82 15.77 -8.53
CA GLU A 19 19.13 16.37 -8.26
C GLU A 19 20.08 15.84 -9.33
N VAL A 20 20.48 16.73 -10.25
CA VAL A 20 21.44 16.42 -11.32
C VAL A 20 22.80 16.85 -10.83
N VAL A 21 23.70 15.90 -10.64
CA VAL A 21 25.12 16.17 -10.35
C VAL A 21 25.93 15.84 -11.59
N GLU A 22 26.48 16.86 -12.23
CA GLU A 22 27.41 16.67 -13.34
C GLU A 22 28.82 16.43 -12.79
N GLU A 23 29.25 15.19 -12.78
CA GLU A 23 30.63 14.82 -12.52
C GLU A 23 31.11 13.89 -13.64
N PHE A 24 32.14 14.26 -14.35
CA PHE A 24 32.78 13.51 -15.46
C PHE A 24 31.84 13.16 -16.64
N GLY A 25 30.94 14.02 -17.01
CA GLY A 25 30.08 13.80 -18.19
C GLY A 25 29.00 12.71 -18.01
N VAL A 26 28.65 12.42 -16.78
CA VAL A 26 27.63 11.44 -16.38
C VAL A 26 26.57 12.12 -15.52
N ILE A 27 25.31 11.94 -15.87
CA ILE A 27 24.17 12.46 -15.12
C ILE A 27 23.69 11.39 -14.16
N GLN A 28 23.69 11.71 -12.87
CA GLN A 28 23.08 10.85 -11.84
C GLN A 28 21.61 11.22 -11.65
N VAL A 29 20.69 10.34 -12.01
CA VAL A 29 19.29 10.47 -11.69
C VAL A 29 19.02 9.63 -10.45
N GLN A 30 18.82 10.25 -9.30
CA GLN A 30 18.52 9.56 -8.05
C GLN A 30 17.19 10.05 -7.48
N ASP A 31 16.21 9.13 -7.36
CA ASP A 31 14.97 9.40 -6.66
C ASP A 31 15.20 9.28 -5.13
N LYS A 32 14.98 10.35 -4.39
CA LYS A 32 15.18 10.40 -2.93
C LYS A 32 14.20 9.49 -2.15
N TYR A 33 13.12 9.07 -2.76
CA TYR A 33 12.12 8.19 -2.15
C TYR A 33 12.36 6.72 -2.48
N GLN A 34 13.09 6.42 -3.53
CA GLN A 34 13.28 5.05 -3.99
C GLN A 34 14.26 4.29 -3.09
N VAL A 35 13.81 3.14 -2.59
CA VAL A 35 14.64 2.19 -1.84
C VAL A 35 14.40 0.78 -2.39
N ILE A 36 15.43 -0.06 -2.28
CA ILE A 36 15.31 -1.48 -2.62
C ILE A 36 14.60 -2.20 -1.48
N THR A 37 13.68 -3.11 -1.81
CA THR A 37 12.99 -3.98 -0.84
C THR A 37 14.02 -4.79 -0.05
N ASN A 38 13.97 -4.71 1.27
CA ASN A 38 14.85 -5.43 2.15
C ASN A 38 14.31 -6.84 2.49
N PRO A 39 15.20 -7.81 2.81
CA PRO A 39 14.80 -9.11 3.32
C PRO A 39 13.90 -8.99 4.57
N PHE A 40 13.07 -10.01 4.81
CA PHE A 40 12.12 -10.01 5.94
C PHE A 40 12.79 -9.73 7.28
N TRP A 41 13.96 -10.28 7.55
CA TRP A 41 14.66 -10.13 8.82
C TRP A 41 15.42 -8.80 8.99
N SER A 42 15.38 -7.91 8.00
CA SER A 42 15.99 -6.58 8.08
C SER A 42 15.08 -5.58 8.81
N ASN A 43 15.72 -4.59 9.44
CA ASN A 43 15.06 -3.42 10.05
C ASN A 43 14.13 -3.74 11.24
N TRP A 44 14.40 -4.83 11.94
CA TRP A 44 13.78 -5.10 13.22
C TRP A 44 14.40 -4.26 14.32
N PHE A 45 13.61 -3.92 15.32
CA PHE A 45 14.08 -3.20 16.50
C PHE A 45 13.38 -3.69 17.77
N PHE A 46 14.02 -3.44 18.89
CA PHE A 46 13.48 -3.61 20.23
C PHE A 46 13.59 -2.29 20.97
N SER A 47 12.56 -1.90 21.72
CA SER A 47 12.55 -0.67 22.51
C SER A 47 12.17 -0.97 23.94
N ILE A 48 12.78 -0.22 24.87
CA ILE A 48 12.43 -0.19 26.28
C ILE A 48 12.33 1.26 26.72
N GLY A 49 11.31 1.61 27.48
CA GLY A 49 11.12 2.95 27.98
C GLY A 49 10.40 2.97 29.31
N GLY A 50 10.44 4.13 29.95
CA GLY A 50 9.72 4.39 31.17
C GLY A 50 9.44 5.88 31.32
N GLY A 51 8.45 6.20 32.15
CA GLY A 51 8.01 7.56 32.33
C GLY A 51 6.87 7.70 33.30
N ALA A 52 6.01 8.63 33.00
CA ALA A 52 4.84 8.94 33.81
C ALA A 52 3.59 8.95 32.95
N GLU A 53 2.48 8.58 33.57
CA GLU A 53 1.15 8.63 32.96
C GLU A 53 0.13 9.22 33.91
N ALA A 54 -0.98 9.68 33.36
CA ALA A 54 -2.13 10.17 34.12
C ALA A 54 -3.42 9.63 33.50
N THR A 55 -4.31 9.13 34.36
CA THR A 55 -5.64 8.66 33.97
C THR A 55 -6.65 9.79 33.88
N PHE A 56 -7.66 9.62 33.04
CA PHE A 56 -8.77 10.53 32.82
C PHE A 56 -10.06 9.71 32.71
N GLY A 57 -10.66 9.39 33.84
CA GLY A 57 -11.98 8.78 33.99
C GLY A 57 -13.02 9.82 34.39
N ASP A 58 -14.25 9.37 34.58
CA ASP A 58 -15.41 10.24 34.86
C ASP A 58 -15.28 11.11 36.13
N ASN A 59 -14.74 10.53 37.19
CA ASN A 59 -14.61 11.18 38.50
C ASN A 59 -13.23 11.79 38.75
N ASP A 60 -12.32 11.68 37.83
CA ASP A 60 -10.94 12.11 38.00
C ASP A 60 -10.75 13.63 38.16
N LYS A 61 -11.76 14.41 37.76
CA LYS A 61 -11.81 15.87 38.00
C LYS A 61 -11.90 16.22 39.51
N ALA A 62 -12.32 15.28 40.38
CA ALA A 62 -12.45 15.49 41.82
C ALA A 62 -11.11 15.74 42.53
N GLY A 63 -10.01 15.20 41.98
CA GLY A 63 -8.68 15.34 42.54
C GLY A 63 -7.70 16.18 41.73
N SER A 64 -6.59 16.60 42.34
CA SER A 64 -5.56 17.33 41.62
C SER A 64 -4.83 16.45 40.63
N PHE A 65 -4.54 16.98 39.44
CA PHE A 65 -3.81 16.30 38.35
C PHE A 65 -2.51 15.62 38.82
N GLY A 66 -1.71 16.31 39.62
CA GLY A 66 -0.44 15.77 40.10
C GLY A 66 -0.54 14.50 40.93
N LYS A 67 -1.68 14.27 41.63
CA LYS A 67 -1.89 13.05 42.42
C LYS A 67 -2.31 11.85 41.61
N ARG A 68 -2.73 12.04 40.34
CA ARG A 68 -3.04 10.98 39.35
C ARG A 68 -1.81 10.48 38.60
N ILE A 69 -0.72 11.25 38.66
CA ILE A 69 0.53 10.85 37.98
C ILE A 69 1.04 9.56 38.63
N SER A 70 1.27 8.57 37.77
CA SER A 70 1.78 7.24 38.10
C SER A 70 2.93 6.84 37.17
N PRO A 71 3.81 5.95 37.63
CA PRO A 71 4.87 5.45 36.77
C PRO A 71 4.33 4.52 35.70
N THR A 72 4.93 4.56 34.51
CA THR A 72 4.65 3.64 33.42
C THR A 72 5.94 3.08 32.81
N LEU A 73 5.85 1.89 32.28
CA LEU A 73 6.93 1.21 31.53
C LEU A 73 6.40 0.76 30.17
N ASN A 74 7.28 0.73 29.17
CA ASN A 74 6.96 0.15 27.87
C ASN A 74 8.09 -0.73 27.33
N PHE A 75 7.69 -1.78 26.64
CA PHE A 75 8.55 -2.68 25.89
C PHE A 75 7.96 -2.89 24.50
N ALA A 76 8.74 -2.75 23.46
CA ALA A 76 8.22 -2.95 22.11
C ALA A 76 9.20 -3.72 21.23
N ILE A 77 8.64 -4.54 20.35
CA ILE A 77 9.35 -5.13 19.23
C ILE A 77 8.65 -4.69 17.94
N GLY A 78 9.42 -4.29 16.96
CA GLY A 78 8.84 -3.79 15.73
C GLY A 78 9.76 -3.93 14.53
N LYS A 79 9.22 -3.56 13.38
CA LYS A 79 9.89 -3.65 12.10
C LYS A 79 9.51 -2.48 11.20
N TRP A 80 10.51 -1.95 10.51
CA TRP A 80 10.31 -1.00 9.42
C TRP A 80 10.26 -1.74 8.09
N PHE A 81 9.13 -1.68 7.39
CA PHE A 81 8.94 -2.26 6.05
C PHE A 81 9.48 -1.34 4.96
N THR A 82 9.24 -0.04 5.13
CA THR A 82 9.81 1.03 4.31
C THR A 82 10.42 2.09 5.20
N PRO A 83 11.19 3.06 4.69
CA PRO A 83 11.67 4.17 5.49
C PRO A 83 10.57 4.97 6.19
N GLY A 84 9.36 4.99 5.58
CA GLY A 84 8.22 5.76 6.06
C GLY A 84 7.17 4.96 6.82
N LEU A 85 7.16 3.61 6.72
CA LEU A 85 6.12 2.77 7.30
C LEU A 85 6.72 1.63 8.12
N GLY A 86 6.29 1.53 9.39
CA GLY A 86 6.66 0.47 10.30
C GLY A 86 5.48 -0.06 11.08
N VAL A 87 5.68 -1.18 11.74
CA VAL A 87 4.74 -1.74 12.73
C VAL A 87 5.49 -2.11 13.98
N ARG A 88 4.79 -2.08 15.12
CA ARG A 88 5.31 -2.59 16.39
C ARG A 88 4.21 -3.29 17.19
N LEU A 89 4.61 -4.22 18.02
CA LEU A 89 3.85 -4.75 19.13
C LEU A 89 4.44 -4.16 20.41
N GLN A 90 3.62 -3.51 21.22
CA GLN A 90 4.05 -2.85 22.46
C GLN A 90 3.27 -3.37 23.67
N TYR A 91 3.99 -3.66 24.71
CA TYR A 91 3.49 -3.80 26.07
C TYR A 91 3.73 -2.47 26.79
N SER A 92 2.71 -1.88 27.40
CA SER A 92 2.80 -0.63 28.16
C SER A 92 1.94 -0.70 29.42
N GLY A 93 2.14 0.25 30.33
CA GLY A 93 1.47 0.34 31.60
C GLY A 93 2.33 -0.17 32.75
N LEU A 94 1.93 0.12 33.96
CA LEU A 94 2.44 -0.39 35.21
C LEU A 94 1.41 -0.17 36.29
N GLN A 95 1.03 1.09 36.59
CA GLN A 95 0.14 1.43 37.65
C GLN A 95 -0.71 2.63 37.28
N ALA A 96 -2.04 2.51 37.38
CA ALA A 96 -3.01 3.59 37.21
C ALA A 96 -3.48 4.12 38.55
N ARG A 97 -3.83 5.42 38.58
CA ARG A 97 -4.39 6.10 39.73
C ARG A 97 -5.57 6.97 39.34
N GLY A 98 -6.68 6.78 40.00
CA GLY A 98 -7.93 7.52 39.79
C GLY A 98 -8.60 7.97 41.07
N TYR A 99 -9.79 8.53 40.93
CA TYR A 99 -10.67 8.95 42.01
C TYR A 99 -12.10 8.51 41.73
N THR A 100 -12.82 8.16 42.84
CA THR A 100 -14.23 7.79 42.78
C THR A 100 -14.97 8.39 43.98
N TYR A 101 -16.27 8.64 43.85
CA TYR A 101 -17.14 8.99 44.96
C TYR A 101 -17.77 7.76 45.66
N ASP A 102 -17.67 6.57 45.02
CA ASP A 102 -18.22 5.34 45.54
C ASP A 102 -17.20 4.58 46.42
N ALA A 103 -17.51 4.40 47.69
CA ALA A 103 -16.71 3.58 48.61
C ALA A 103 -16.63 2.11 48.21
N GLY A 104 -17.61 1.63 47.44
CA GLY A 104 -17.71 0.25 46.95
C GLY A 104 -17.10 0.04 45.55
N ALA A 105 -16.60 1.09 44.90
CA ALA A 105 -15.97 0.99 43.62
C ALA A 105 -14.71 0.11 43.67
N ASP A 106 -14.40 -0.50 42.54
CA ASP A 106 -13.22 -1.31 42.39
C ASP A 106 -11.94 -0.46 42.62
N TYR A 107 -10.89 -1.12 43.09
CA TYR A 107 -9.54 -0.56 43.25
C TYR A 107 -9.40 0.56 44.29
N VAL A 108 -10.45 0.86 45.07
CA VAL A 108 -10.39 1.85 46.14
C VAL A 108 -9.31 1.50 47.18
N LYS A 109 -8.51 2.50 47.57
CA LYS A 109 -7.44 2.39 48.56
C LYS A 109 -7.59 3.46 49.64
N GLY A 110 -7.63 3.01 50.90
CA GLY A 110 -7.69 3.90 52.04
C GLY A 110 -9.11 4.35 52.41
N THR A 111 -9.20 5.43 53.20
CA THR A 111 -10.44 6.04 53.66
C THR A 111 -10.84 7.21 52.77
N GLN A 112 -12.10 7.65 52.94
CA GLN A 112 -12.60 8.84 52.29
C GLN A 112 -11.73 10.06 52.61
N MET A 113 -11.48 10.87 51.60
CA MET A 113 -10.74 12.13 51.75
C MET A 113 -11.66 13.27 52.24
N ASP A 114 -11.06 14.37 52.69
CA ASP A 114 -11.80 15.53 53.22
C ASP A 114 -12.79 16.12 52.18
N ASP A 115 -12.49 15.97 50.90
CA ASP A 115 -13.30 16.43 49.78
C ASP A 115 -14.40 15.42 49.35
N GLY A 116 -14.58 14.32 50.09
CA GLY A 116 -15.67 13.36 49.92
C GLY A 116 -15.43 12.25 48.90
N TYR A 117 -14.27 12.17 48.27
CA TYR A 117 -13.94 11.12 47.32
C TYR A 117 -12.90 10.12 47.87
N TYR A 118 -12.74 8.97 47.14
CA TYR A 118 -11.79 7.90 47.46
C TYR A 118 -10.72 7.85 46.36
N LYS A 119 -9.51 7.42 46.74
CA LYS A 119 -8.43 7.15 45.77
C LYS A 119 -8.56 5.74 45.24
N GLN A 120 -8.37 5.61 43.94
CA GLN A 120 -8.20 4.32 43.28
C GLN A 120 -6.73 4.12 42.90
N ARG A 121 -6.30 2.86 42.93
CA ARG A 121 -4.98 2.43 42.47
C ARG A 121 -5.02 0.99 42.07
N PHE A 122 -4.59 0.71 40.82
CA PHE A 122 -4.49 -0.64 40.29
C PHE A 122 -3.29 -0.79 39.38
N ASP A 123 -2.80 -2.01 39.27
CA ASP A 123 -1.72 -2.36 38.39
C ASP A 123 -2.31 -3.00 37.13
N TYR A 124 -1.81 -2.59 35.95
CA TYR A 124 -2.35 -3.01 34.69
C TYR A 124 -1.28 -3.14 33.60
N MET A 125 -1.64 -3.81 32.54
CA MET A 125 -0.93 -3.78 31.25
C MET A 125 -1.86 -3.38 30.12
N ASN A 126 -1.27 -2.83 29.07
CA ASN A 126 -1.88 -2.66 27.75
C ASN A 126 -0.97 -3.32 26.70
N LEU A 127 -1.49 -4.30 25.95
CA LEU A 127 -0.81 -4.92 24.84
C LEU A 127 -1.46 -4.49 23.54
N HIS A 128 -0.72 -3.76 22.72
CA HIS A 128 -1.26 -3.17 21.48
C HIS A 128 -0.32 -3.30 20.29
N GLY A 129 -0.91 -3.38 19.10
CA GLY A 129 -0.21 -3.34 17.83
C GLY A 129 -0.38 -1.98 17.17
N ASP A 130 0.73 -1.37 16.72
CA ASP A 130 0.72 -0.04 16.14
C ASP A 130 1.22 -0.04 14.70
N VAL A 131 0.66 0.85 13.89
CA VAL A 131 1.19 1.28 12.60
C VAL A 131 1.86 2.64 12.78
N MET A 132 3.13 2.72 12.39
CA MET A 132 4.00 3.87 12.60
C MET A 132 4.34 4.55 11.28
N PHE A 133 4.31 5.89 11.26
CA PHE A 133 4.56 6.71 10.08
C PHE A 133 5.74 7.64 10.34
N ASN A 134 6.89 7.41 9.68
CA ASN A 134 8.02 8.32 9.76
C ASN A 134 7.83 9.50 8.82
N LEU A 135 7.35 10.63 9.34
CA LEU A 135 7.03 11.81 8.53
C LEU A 135 8.25 12.37 7.81
N ASN A 136 9.40 12.34 8.44
CA ASN A 136 10.63 12.83 7.82
C ASN A 136 11.05 12.01 6.60
N ALA A 137 10.80 10.69 6.63
CA ALA A 137 11.08 9.83 5.48
C ALA A 137 10.00 9.97 4.40
N LEU A 138 8.72 10.10 4.80
CA LEU A 138 7.59 10.26 3.88
C LEU A 138 7.66 11.56 3.09
N PHE A 139 8.01 12.68 3.74
CA PHE A 139 8.05 13.99 3.09
C PHE A 139 9.45 14.43 2.65
N GLY A 140 10.48 14.04 3.40
CA GLY A 140 11.87 14.43 3.15
C GLY A 140 12.71 13.40 2.40
N GLY A 141 12.13 12.21 2.11
CA GLY A 141 12.86 11.09 1.53
C GLY A 141 13.74 10.35 2.54
N TYR A 142 14.28 9.20 2.14
CA TYR A 142 15.12 8.39 3.00
C TYR A 142 16.52 9.01 3.17
N ASN A 143 16.94 9.18 4.42
CA ASN A 143 18.31 9.57 4.79
C ASN A 143 18.79 8.71 5.96
N GLN A 144 19.81 7.89 5.71
CA GLN A 144 20.38 6.99 6.72
C GLN A 144 21.06 7.73 7.89
N HIS A 145 21.53 8.95 7.66
CA HIS A 145 22.26 9.75 8.65
C HIS A 145 21.38 10.79 9.36
N ARG A 146 20.07 10.74 9.15
CA ARG A 146 19.14 11.66 9.82
C ARG A 146 19.16 11.40 11.32
N VAL A 147 19.44 12.46 12.09
CA VAL A 147 19.55 12.40 13.55
C VAL A 147 18.19 12.45 14.22
N TYR A 148 17.26 13.25 13.71
CA TYR A 148 15.94 13.47 14.31
C TYR A 148 14.81 13.06 13.38
N GLU A 149 13.84 12.33 13.93
CA GLU A 149 12.66 11.88 13.19
C GLU A 149 11.41 11.94 14.06
N ILE A 150 10.30 12.37 13.45
CA ILE A 150 8.96 12.45 14.05
C ILE A 150 8.15 11.29 13.50
N ILE A 151 7.61 10.47 14.39
CA ILE A 151 6.93 9.22 14.05
C ILE A 151 5.59 9.16 14.80
N PRO A 152 4.51 9.73 14.24
CA PRO A 152 3.18 9.43 14.73
C PRO A 152 2.82 7.98 14.49
N TYR A 153 1.94 7.46 15.34
CA TYR A 153 1.39 6.12 15.22
C TYR A 153 -0.06 6.05 15.70
N VAL A 154 -0.73 5.00 15.27
CA VAL A 154 -2.05 4.62 15.72
C VAL A 154 -2.09 3.10 15.84
N GLY A 155 -2.78 2.61 16.86
CA GLY A 155 -2.87 1.19 17.14
C GLY A 155 -4.13 0.79 17.89
N ALA A 156 -4.29 -0.50 18.04
CA ALA A 156 -5.36 -1.10 18.82
C ALA A 156 -4.82 -2.26 19.65
N GLY A 157 -5.44 -2.50 20.80
CA GLY A 157 -5.03 -3.53 21.72
C GLY A 157 -6.04 -3.84 22.78
N PHE A 158 -5.56 -4.39 23.85
CA PHE A 158 -6.37 -4.67 25.03
C PHE A 158 -5.58 -4.42 26.32
N THR A 159 -6.30 -4.08 27.38
CA THR A 159 -5.78 -3.93 28.73
C THR A 159 -6.17 -5.12 29.58
N HIS A 160 -5.32 -5.43 30.55
CA HIS A 160 -5.61 -6.40 31.60
C HIS A 160 -5.18 -5.83 32.96
N ASN A 161 -6.11 -5.78 33.93
CA ASN A 161 -5.83 -5.33 35.27
C ASN A 161 -5.38 -6.49 36.13
N TYR A 162 -4.17 -6.39 36.72
CA TYR A 162 -3.60 -7.39 37.63
C TYR A 162 -4.17 -7.30 39.02
N THR A 163 -4.70 -6.12 39.39
CA THR A 163 -5.37 -5.90 40.67
C THR A 163 -6.80 -6.47 40.59
N LYS A 164 -7.24 -7.15 41.66
CA LYS A 164 -8.61 -7.70 41.75
C LYS A 164 -9.64 -6.60 42.00
N PRO A 165 -10.81 -6.70 41.36
CA PRO A 165 -11.19 -7.69 40.37
C PRO A 165 -10.44 -7.51 39.05
N HIS A 166 -10.05 -8.64 38.43
CA HIS A 166 -9.37 -8.59 37.11
C HIS A 166 -10.38 -8.12 36.08
N ARG A 167 -10.02 -7.09 35.34
CA ARG A 167 -10.83 -6.56 34.23
C ARG A 167 -10.02 -6.53 32.95
N GLU A 168 -10.70 -6.73 31.84
CA GLU A 168 -10.15 -6.65 30.51
C GLU A 168 -10.97 -5.67 29.67
N ALA A 169 -10.30 -4.81 28.92
CA ALA A 169 -10.93 -3.80 28.11
C ALA A 169 -10.20 -3.64 26.76
N LEU A 170 -10.92 -3.32 25.71
CA LEU A 170 -10.32 -2.95 24.45
C LEU A 170 -9.71 -1.56 24.53
N SER A 171 -8.58 -1.36 23.86
CA SER A 171 -7.88 -0.08 23.79
C SER A 171 -7.60 0.37 22.37
N VAL A 172 -7.66 1.68 22.17
CA VAL A 172 -7.18 2.36 20.97
C VAL A 172 -6.03 3.27 21.39
N ASN A 173 -4.92 3.18 20.69
CA ASN A 173 -3.69 3.86 21.08
C ASN A 173 -3.28 4.83 19.97
N ALA A 174 -2.85 6.01 20.32
CA ALA A 174 -2.26 6.98 19.40
C ALA A 174 -1.12 7.72 20.09
N GLY A 175 -0.12 8.15 19.33
CA GLY A 175 0.98 8.89 19.92
C GLY A 175 1.99 9.39 18.89
N ILE A 176 3.00 10.06 19.40
CA ILE A 176 4.11 10.62 18.63
C ILE A 176 5.41 10.23 19.30
N ILE A 177 6.28 9.57 18.54
CA ILE A 177 7.65 9.27 18.95
C ILE A 177 8.58 10.31 18.32
N ASN A 178 9.30 11.04 19.14
CA ASN A 178 10.43 11.87 18.73
C ASN A 178 11.69 11.03 18.90
N ARG A 179 12.24 10.56 17.78
CA ARG A 179 13.40 9.68 17.76
C ARG A 179 14.67 10.44 17.49
N PHE A 180 15.68 10.24 18.34
CA PHE A 180 17.00 10.83 18.22
C PHE A 180 18.04 9.72 18.01
N ARG A 181 18.68 9.69 16.86
CA ARG A 181 19.69 8.70 16.53
C ARG A 181 21.03 9.05 17.18
N ILE A 182 21.52 8.18 18.06
CA ILE A 182 22.82 8.33 18.72
C ILE A 182 23.90 7.56 17.96
N SER A 183 23.55 6.39 17.44
CA SER A 183 24.47 5.53 16.69
C SER A 183 23.73 4.77 15.59
N ASN A 184 24.47 3.97 14.83
CA ASN A 184 23.86 3.09 13.85
C ASN A 184 22.93 2.03 14.47
N ALA A 185 23.09 1.74 15.77
CA ALA A 185 22.33 0.70 16.46
C ALA A 185 21.35 1.22 17.50
N ILE A 186 21.56 2.44 18.03
CA ILE A 186 20.85 2.93 19.21
C ILE A 186 20.22 4.29 18.90
N ASP A 187 18.94 4.39 19.26
CA ASP A 187 18.17 5.64 19.22
C ASP A 187 17.64 5.93 20.65
N ILE A 188 17.52 7.22 21.01
CA ILE A 188 16.70 7.69 22.14
C ILE A 188 15.35 8.09 21.61
N ASN A 189 14.29 7.72 22.32
CA ASN A 189 12.91 8.09 22.00
C ASN A 189 12.32 8.93 23.13
N LEU A 190 11.65 10.02 22.75
CA LEU A 190 10.69 10.71 23.60
C LEU A 190 9.31 10.40 23.01
N GLU A 191 8.47 9.70 23.76
CA GLU A 191 7.14 9.30 23.30
C GLU A 191 6.07 9.98 24.15
N LEU A 192 5.12 10.61 23.47
CA LEU A 192 3.87 11.10 24.06
C LEU A 192 2.74 10.29 23.44
N SER A 193 1.94 9.65 24.28
CA SER A 193 0.88 8.74 23.84
C SER A 193 -0.40 8.91 24.63
N GLU A 194 -1.51 8.63 23.97
CA GLU A 194 -2.84 8.56 24.53
C GLU A 194 -3.43 7.18 24.26
N MET A 195 -3.97 6.56 25.27
CA MET A 195 -4.76 5.34 25.22
C MET A 195 -6.21 5.69 25.57
N GLY A 196 -7.11 5.50 24.62
CA GLY A 196 -8.55 5.44 24.89
C GLY A 196 -8.94 4.00 25.17
N VAL A 197 -9.63 3.75 26.25
CA VAL A 197 -10.00 2.41 26.72
C VAL A 197 -11.47 2.38 27.13
N GLU A 198 -12.11 1.21 27.04
CA GLU A 198 -13.49 1.03 27.48
C GLU A 198 -13.65 1.39 28.97
N ASP A 199 -14.75 2.04 29.31
CA ASP A 199 -15.18 2.56 30.61
C ASP A 199 -15.00 1.61 31.81
N LYS A 200 -15.04 0.32 31.59
CA LYS A 200 -14.81 -0.68 32.66
C LYS A 200 -13.35 -0.80 33.11
N PHE A 201 -12.42 -0.01 32.53
CA PHE A 201 -10.99 -0.11 32.82
C PHE A 201 -10.64 0.29 34.24
N ASP A 202 -11.18 1.40 34.74
CA ASP A 202 -10.94 1.89 36.08
C ASP A 202 -11.83 1.24 37.16
N GLY A 203 -12.76 0.37 36.71
CA GLY A 203 -13.68 -0.37 37.59
C GLY A 203 -15.00 0.34 37.84
N GLU A 204 -15.21 1.51 37.29
CA GLU A 204 -16.49 2.17 37.19
C GLU A 204 -17.16 1.86 35.87
N VAL A 205 -18.48 1.73 35.83
CA VAL A 205 -19.23 1.49 34.60
C VAL A 205 -20.44 2.43 34.59
N GLY A 206 -20.48 3.26 33.58
CA GLY A 206 -21.48 4.30 33.41
C GLY A 206 -20.99 5.62 33.95
N GLY A 207 -21.53 6.70 33.49
CA GLY A 207 -21.11 8.07 33.76
C GLY A 207 -21.45 8.95 32.56
N ASP A 208 -20.74 10.06 32.44
CA ASP A 208 -20.94 11.00 31.34
C ASP A 208 -20.29 10.51 30.02
N HIS A 209 -19.32 9.59 30.09
CA HIS A 209 -18.55 9.11 28.95
C HIS A 209 -18.43 7.58 28.99
N GLY A 210 -18.48 6.93 27.85
CA GLY A 210 -18.35 5.47 27.72
C GLY A 210 -16.91 5.00 27.45
N TYR A 211 -15.90 5.78 27.84
CA TYR A 211 -14.48 5.46 27.69
C TYR A 211 -13.61 6.26 28.67
N ASP A 212 -12.52 5.64 29.08
CA ASP A 212 -11.45 6.23 29.88
C ASP A 212 -10.27 6.62 28.99
N GLY A 213 -9.44 7.56 29.47
CA GLY A 213 -8.22 7.98 28.81
C GLY A 213 -7.00 7.80 29.69
N VAL A 214 -5.86 7.45 29.10
CA VAL A 214 -4.55 7.47 29.77
C VAL A 214 -3.54 8.20 28.90
N LEU A 215 -3.07 9.35 29.37
CA LEU A 215 -2.03 10.13 28.74
C LEU A 215 -0.68 9.76 29.33
N SER A 216 0.29 9.38 28.50
CA SER A 216 1.61 8.95 28.94
C SER A 216 2.72 9.76 28.28
N ALA A 217 3.77 10.02 29.04
CA ALA A 217 5.01 10.61 28.55
C ALA A 217 6.19 9.73 28.96
N THR A 218 6.93 9.18 28.00
CA THR A 218 8.03 8.25 28.29
C THR A 218 9.33 8.62 27.57
N VAL A 219 10.43 8.25 28.18
CA VAL A 219 11.78 8.27 27.58
C VAL A 219 12.24 6.85 27.44
N GLY A 220 12.78 6.50 26.28
CA GLY A 220 13.20 5.13 25.99
C GLY A 220 14.43 5.03 25.12
N LEU A 221 14.94 3.83 25.04
CA LEU A 221 16.01 3.41 24.16
C LEU A 221 15.49 2.40 23.15
N THR A 222 15.88 2.57 21.90
CA THR A 222 15.63 1.59 20.84
C THR A 222 16.94 1.01 20.36
N TYR A 223 17.04 -0.32 20.37
CA TYR A 223 18.10 -1.06 19.71
C TYR A 223 17.62 -1.57 18.35
N ARG A 224 18.32 -1.21 17.30
CA ARG A 224 18.09 -1.70 15.95
C ARG A 224 18.96 -2.90 15.67
N PHE A 225 18.35 -4.05 15.37
CA PHE A 225 19.09 -5.28 15.08
C PHE A 225 19.94 -5.15 13.80
N PRO A 226 20.96 -5.99 13.59
CA PRO A 226 21.74 -6.08 12.34
C PRO A 226 20.86 -6.19 11.08
N ALA A 227 21.42 -5.86 9.93
CA ALA A 227 20.72 -5.63 8.67
C ALA A 227 19.76 -4.41 8.74
N ARG A 228 20.29 -3.32 9.26
CA ARG A 228 19.58 -2.02 9.46
C ARG A 228 19.74 -1.11 8.26
N GLY A 229 18.71 -0.26 8.12
CA GLY A 229 18.65 0.73 7.05
C GLY A 229 18.14 0.14 5.73
N PHE A 230 17.93 1.02 4.77
CA PHE A 230 17.44 0.67 3.45
C PHE A 230 18.52 0.96 2.43
N ARG A 231 18.65 0.11 1.41
CA ARG A 231 19.58 0.35 0.29
C ARG A 231 18.87 1.20 -0.75
N ARG A 232 19.57 2.17 -1.27
CA ARG A 232 19.12 2.88 -2.46
C ARG A 232 19.54 2.10 -3.70
N PRO A 233 18.76 2.16 -4.80
CA PRO A 233 19.25 1.69 -6.09
C PRO A 233 20.55 2.42 -6.43
N MET A 234 21.44 1.74 -7.13
CA MET A 234 22.59 2.45 -7.70
C MET A 234 22.08 3.55 -8.62
N PRO A 235 22.68 4.75 -8.58
CA PRO A 235 22.34 5.79 -9.53
C PRO A 235 22.48 5.24 -10.93
N GLN A 236 21.48 5.45 -11.77
CA GLN A 236 21.65 5.16 -13.19
C GLN A 236 22.59 6.18 -13.77
N LEU A 237 23.77 5.72 -14.14
CA LEU A 237 24.75 6.52 -14.85
C LEU A 237 24.35 6.56 -16.33
N ILE A 238 23.79 7.68 -16.77
CA ILE A 238 23.47 7.90 -18.17
C ILE A 238 24.64 8.67 -18.80
N SER A 239 25.28 8.08 -19.79
CA SER A 239 26.35 8.78 -20.50
C SER A 239 25.78 9.99 -21.26
N GLN A 240 26.59 11.02 -21.48
CA GLN A 240 26.16 12.17 -22.30
C GLN A 240 25.74 11.76 -23.71
N VAL A 241 26.33 10.70 -24.24
CA VAL A 241 25.95 10.13 -25.54
C VAL A 241 24.55 9.54 -25.50
N GLU A 242 24.18 8.79 -24.46
CA GLU A 242 22.82 8.26 -24.28
C GLU A 242 21.79 9.36 -24.07
N LEU A 243 22.14 10.39 -23.28
CA LEU A 243 21.26 11.53 -23.08
C LEU A 243 21.04 12.29 -24.40
N ALA A 244 22.08 12.54 -25.16
CA ALA A 244 21.96 13.19 -26.46
C ALA A 244 21.13 12.35 -27.45
N ALA A 245 21.26 11.02 -27.44
CA ALA A 245 20.44 10.12 -28.24
C ALA A 245 18.96 10.16 -27.82
N MET A 246 18.65 10.16 -26.52
CA MET A 246 17.28 10.32 -26.02
C MET A 246 16.67 11.68 -26.38
N GLN A 247 17.46 12.74 -26.27
CA GLN A 247 17.03 14.10 -26.65
C GLN A 247 16.75 14.19 -28.15
N ALA A 248 17.58 13.55 -29.01
CA ALA A 248 17.37 13.48 -30.44
C ALA A 248 16.07 12.71 -30.77
N GLN A 249 15.81 11.57 -30.13
CA GLN A 249 14.56 10.83 -30.29
C GLN A 249 13.32 11.64 -29.85
N LEU A 250 13.40 12.35 -28.74
CA LEU A 250 12.33 13.24 -28.29
C LEU A 250 12.06 14.38 -29.28
N ALA A 251 13.11 14.95 -29.87
CA ALA A 251 12.98 15.98 -30.89
C ALA A 251 12.35 15.43 -32.17
N GLU A 252 12.75 14.23 -32.61
CA GLU A 252 12.16 13.53 -33.74
C GLU A 252 10.68 13.21 -33.53
N MET A 253 10.32 12.66 -32.38
CA MET A 253 8.92 12.41 -32.00
C MET A 253 8.11 13.72 -31.92
N GLY A 254 8.70 14.79 -31.44
CA GLY A 254 8.07 16.11 -31.42
C GLY A 254 7.80 16.65 -32.82
N ALA A 255 8.76 16.52 -33.74
CA ALA A 255 8.61 16.91 -35.14
C ALA A 255 7.55 16.06 -35.86
N ALA A 256 7.55 14.75 -35.63
CA ALA A 256 6.54 13.83 -36.18
C ALA A 256 5.12 14.17 -35.67
N ASN A 257 4.96 14.45 -34.37
CA ASN A 257 3.69 14.90 -33.80
C ASN A 257 3.21 16.22 -34.43
N GLN A 258 4.12 17.15 -34.65
CA GLN A 258 3.78 18.43 -35.27
C GLN A 258 3.37 18.27 -36.74
N GLN A 259 4.03 17.35 -37.48
CA GLN A 259 3.62 17.00 -38.84
C GLN A 259 2.24 16.33 -38.88
N LEU A 260 1.96 15.42 -37.96
CA LEU A 260 0.63 14.79 -37.82
C LEU A 260 -0.45 15.81 -37.47
N GLN A 261 -0.20 16.76 -36.57
CA GLN A 261 -1.13 17.84 -36.25
C GLN A 261 -1.39 18.74 -37.45
N ASN A 262 -0.35 19.11 -38.19
CA ASN A 262 -0.50 19.92 -39.38
C ASN A 262 -1.28 19.17 -40.50
N ALA A 263 -1.03 17.87 -40.67
CA ALA A 263 -1.77 17.02 -41.58
C ALA A 263 -3.25 16.88 -41.19
N LEU A 264 -3.53 16.76 -39.87
CA LEU A 264 -4.90 16.72 -39.34
C LEU A 264 -5.64 18.03 -39.64
N VAL A 265 -5.01 19.18 -39.36
CA VAL A 265 -5.57 20.49 -39.66
C VAL A 265 -5.80 20.69 -41.18
N ALA A 266 -4.86 20.26 -41.98
CA ALA A 266 -4.99 20.30 -43.44
C ALA A 266 -6.16 19.42 -43.94
N ALA A 267 -6.31 18.22 -43.37
CA ALA A 267 -7.42 17.31 -43.73
C ALA A 267 -8.78 17.86 -43.25
N GLN A 268 -8.84 18.55 -42.11
CA GLN A 268 -10.06 19.18 -41.63
C GLN A 268 -10.48 20.43 -42.44
N ASN A 269 -9.52 21.13 -43.06
CA ASN A 269 -9.76 22.32 -43.87
C ASN A 269 -9.98 22.03 -45.37
N GLN A 270 -9.91 20.74 -45.79
CA GLN A 270 -10.28 20.39 -47.17
C GLN A 270 -11.80 20.54 -47.35
N PRO A 271 -12.27 21.28 -48.37
CA PRO A 271 -13.69 21.33 -48.67
C PRO A 271 -14.18 19.93 -48.99
N VAL A 272 -15.27 19.51 -48.33
CA VAL A 272 -15.94 18.25 -48.57
C VAL A 272 -16.32 18.21 -50.06
N ALA A 273 -15.56 17.48 -50.85
CA ALA A 273 -15.95 17.20 -52.22
C ALA A 273 -17.23 16.33 -52.19
N GLU A 274 -18.22 16.73 -52.99
CA GLU A 274 -19.48 16.02 -53.18
C GLU A 274 -19.18 14.56 -53.51
N VAL A 275 -19.59 13.66 -52.61
CA VAL A 275 -19.27 12.22 -52.73
C VAL A 275 -20.16 11.65 -53.84
N THR A 276 -19.60 11.50 -55.00
CA THR A 276 -20.10 10.52 -55.99
C THR A 276 -19.81 9.12 -55.37
N GLU A 277 -20.84 8.30 -55.26
CA GLU A 277 -20.80 6.93 -54.74
C GLU A 277 -19.71 6.13 -55.45
N THR A 278 -18.48 6.15 -54.94
CA THR A 278 -17.41 5.25 -55.32
C THR A 278 -17.29 4.26 -54.16
N GLU A 279 -17.38 3.00 -54.49
CA GLU A 279 -17.23 1.86 -53.57
C GLU A 279 -16.05 2.11 -52.63
N VAL A 280 -16.32 2.39 -51.32
CA VAL A 280 -15.31 2.63 -50.33
C VAL A 280 -14.66 1.28 -50.04
N ILE A 281 -13.47 1.06 -50.60
CA ILE A 281 -12.57 0.00 -50.13
C ILE A 281 -12.17 0.39 -48.72
N VAL A 282 -12.91 -0.16 -47.72
CA VAL A 282 -12.54 -0.04 -46.32
C VAL A 282 -11.23 -0.77 -46.13
N PRO A 283 -10.13 -0.14 -45.72
CA PRO A 283 -8.90 -0.84 -45.45
C PRO A 283 -9.16 -1.98 -44.50
N ASP A 284 -8.62 -3.17 -44.80
CA ASP A 284 -8.72 -4.34 -43.96
C ASP A 284 -8.18 -3.97 -42.55
N PRO A 285 -8.96 -4.15 -41.49
CA PRO A 285 -8.57 -3.66 -40.17
C PRO A 285 -7.40 -4.48 -39.63
N ASP A 286 -6.22 -3.95 -39.70
CA ASP A 286 -5.05 -4.51 -39.03
C ASP A 286 -5.17 -4.21 -37.52
N ILE A 287 -6.07 -4.96 -36.83
CA ILE A 287 -6.16 -4.89 -35.38
C ILE A 287 -4.91 -5.57 -34.83
N ALA A 288 -4.13 -4.82 -34.06
CA ALA A 288 -2.96 -5.34 -33.36
C ALA A 288 -3.34 -6.61 -32.56
N PRO A 289 -2.57 -7.71 -32.70
CA PRO A 289 -2.86 -8.96 -32.02
C PRO A 289 -3.04 -8.75 -30.52
N ARG A 290 -4.10 -9.31 -29.95
CA ARG A 290 -4.39 -9.25 -28.52
C ARG A 290 -4.15 -10.61 -27.87
N THR A 291 -3.57 -10.57 -26.68
CA THR A 291 -3.23 -11.76 -25.89
C THR A 291 -4.11 -11.86 -24.65
N VAL A 292 -4.59 -13.07 -24.34
CA VAL A 292 -5.36 -13.41 -23.14
C VAL A 292 -4.63 -14.52 -22.40
N PHE A 293 -4.20 -14.28 -21.17
CA PHE A 293 -3.40 -15.21 -20.39
C PHE A 293 -4.25 -16.12 -19.49
N PHE A 294 -3.76 -17.34 -19.26
CA PHE A 294 -4.46 -18.36 -18.49
C PHE A 294 -3.59 -18.95 -17.38
N ASN A 295 -4.23 -19.34 -16.29
CA ASN A 295 -3.59 -20.11 -15.23
C ASN A 295 -3.26 -21.52 -15.71
N ILE A 296 -2.31 -22.18 -15.03
CA ILE A 296 -1.93 -23.57 -15.34
C ILE A 296 -3.15 -24.49 -15.22
N GLY A 297 -3.33 -25.34 -16.21
CA GLY A 297 -4.46 -26.31 -16.25
C GLY A 297 -5.84 -25.68 -16.41
N SER A 298 -5.99 -24.36 -16.48
CA SER A 298 -7.27 -23.66 -16.59
C SER A 298 -7.54 -23.14 -18.00
N ALA A 299 -8.82 -23.10 -18.37
CA ALA A 299 -9.37 -22.42 -19.53
C ALA A 299 -10.36 -21.31 -19.10
N GLU A 300 -10.38 -20.92 -17.84
CA GLU A 300 -11.23 -19.86 -17.33
C GLU A 300 -10.63 -18.47 -17.64
N VAL A 301 -11.42 -17.60 -18.26
CA VAL A 301 -11.04 -16.21 -18.52
C VAL A 301 -11.23 -15.41 -17.22
N SER A 302 -10.13 -14.87 -16.69
CA SER A 302 -10.20 -14.07 -15.47
C SER A 302 -10.98 -12.77 -15.69
N PRO A 303 -11.55 -12.15 -14.64
CA PRO A 303 -12.27 -10.87 -14.76
C PRO A 303 -11.39 -9.75 -15.37
N ARG A 304 -10.09 -9.77 -15.10
CA ARG A 304 -9.13 -8.83 -15.68
C ARG A 304 -8.97 -9.03 -17.20
N GLU A 305 -8.86 -10.28 -17.63
CA GLU A 305 -8.75 -10.59 -19.04
C GLU A 305 -10.08 -10.36 -19.78
N ALA A 306 -11.22 -10.59 -19.12
CA ALA A 306 -12.53 -10.25 -19.69
C ALA A 306 -12.65 -8.73 -19.91
N MET A 307 -12.17 -7.91 -19.00
CA MET A 307 -12.13 -6.45 -19.21
C MET A 307 -11.22 -6.05 -20.38
N ASN A 308 -10.06 -6.70 -20.54
CA ASN A 308 -9.21 -6.46 -21.72
C ASN A 308 -9.91 -6.83 -23.03
N LEU A 309 -10.76 -7.87 -23.01
CA LEU A 309 -11.57 -8.27 -24.16
C LEU A 309 -12.68 -7.27 -24.51
N SER A 310 -13.16 -6.45 -23.56
CA SER A 310 -14.15 -5.40 -23.86
C SER A 310 -13.60 -4.38 -24.86
N TYR A 311 -12.36 -3.92 -24.64
CA TYR A 311 -11.69 -2.98 -25.55
C TYR A 311 -11.47 -3.57 -26.94
N LEU A 312 -11.16 -4.87 -27.01
CA LEU A 312 -11.05 -5.57 -28.28
C LEU A 312 -12.41 -5.67 -28.98
N ALA A 313 -13.46 -5.99 -28.24
CA ALA A 313 -14.83 -6.08 -28.78
C ALA A 313 -15.31 -4.71 -29.31
N ASP A 314 -14.98 -3.61 -28.63
CA ASP A 314 -15.32 -2.27 -29.11
C ASP A 314 -14.60 -1.94 -30.44
N GLN A 315 -13.35 -2.35 -30.60
CA GLN A 315 -12.64 -2.25 -31.86
C GLN A 315 -13.28 -3.14 -32.95
N MET A 316 -13.64 -4.40 -32.61
CA MET A 316 -14.30 -5.32 -33.56
C MET A 316 -15.65 -4.79 -34.05
N LYS A 317 -16.40 -4.04 -33.21
CA LYS A 317 -17.67 -3.42 -33.60
C LYS A 317 -17.52 -2.28 -34.61
N GLN A 318 -16.38 -1.63 -34.63
CA GLN A 318 -16.07 -0.57 -35.63
C GLN A 318 -15.87 -1.14 -37.05
N PHE A 319 -15.56 -2.44 -37.15
CA PHE A 319 -15.31 -3.14 -38.43
C PHE A 319 -16.25 -4.35 -38.56
N PRO A 320 -17.56 -4.14 -38.85
CA PRO A 320 -18.60 -5.17 -38.79
C PRO A 320 -18.37 -6.36 -39.76
N ASN A 321 -17.65 -6.16 -40.86
CA ASN A 321 -17.41 -7.18 -41.88
C ASN A 321 -16.09 -7.96 -41.68
N ALA A 322 -15.24 -7.54 -40.72
CA ALA A 322 -13.96 -8.20 -40.47
C ALA A 322 -14.13 -9.51 -39.71
N THR A 323 -13.29 -10.49 -40.06
CA THR A 323 -13.22 -11.77 -39.36
C THR A 323 -11.91 -11.87 -38.57
N TYR A 324 -11.92 -12.67 -37.52
CA TYR A 324 -10.81 -12.78 -36.57
C TYR A 324 -10.46 -14.23 -36.29
N THR A 325 -9.18 -14.52 -36.13
CA THR A 325 -8.69 -15.83 -35.72
C THR A 325 -8.37 -15.81 -34.24
N VAL A 326 -8.90 -16.79 -33.47
CA VAL A 326 -8.72 -16.97 -32.03
C VAL A 326 -7.90 -18.24 -31.82
N ASN A 327 -6.57 -18.07 -31.67
CA ASN A 327 -5.62 -19.18 -31.56
C ASN A 327 -5.27 -19.45 -30.10
N GLY A 328 -5.66 -20.60 -29.56
CA GLY A 328 -5.31 -21.02 -28.23
C GLY A 328 -4.01 -21.81 -28.15
N TYR A 329 -3.25 -21.61 -27.06
CA TYR A 329 -1.98 -22.28 -26.78
C TYR A 329 -1.93 -22.79 -25.34
N ALA A 330 -1.15 -23.86 -25.13
CA ALA A 330 -0.78 -24.36 -23.81
C ALA A 330 0.75 -24.42 -23.72
N ASP A 331 1.32 -24.43 -22.52
CA ASP A 331 2.76 -24.65 -22.37
C ASP A 331 3.11 -26.14 -22.60
N SER A 332 4.21 -26.38 -23.32
CA SER A 332 4.68 -27.76 -23.59
C SER A 332 5.46 -28.36 -22.41
N ALA A 333 5.83 -27.54 -21.41
CA ALA A 333 6.57 -27.99 -20.25
C ALA A 333 5.70 -28.79 -19.26
N THR A 334 4.36 -28.66 -19.38
CA THR A 334 3.40 -29.36 -18.52
C THR A 334 2.32 -30.07 -19.34
N GLY A 335 1.83 -31.22 -18.83
CA GLY A 335 0.80 -32.01 -19.49
C GLY A 335 1.31 -32.85 -20.66
N THR A 336 0.40 -33.63 -21.25
CA THR A 336 0.68 -34.43 -22.45
C THR A 336 0.29 -33.66 -23.71
N PRO A 337 0.84 -34.00 -24.89
CA PRO A 337 0.48 -33.35 -26.15
C PRO A 337 -1.04 -33.38 -26.42
N ALA A 338 -1.71 -34.51 -26.16
CA ALA A 338 -3.16 -34.65 -26.35
C ALA A 338 -3.94 -33.74 -25.40
N PHE A 339 -3.57 -33.72 -24.11
CA PHE A 339 -4.16 -32.81 -23.10
C PHE A 339 -3.97 -31.34 -23.50
N ASN A 340 -2.76 -30.96 -23.88
CA ASN A 340 -2.44 -29.59 -24.27
C ASN A 340 -3.19 -29.15 -25.54
N LYS A 341 -3.42 -30.05 -26.49
CA LYS A 341 -4.23 -29.77 -27.67
C LYS A 341 -5.68 -29.48 -27.28
N GLU A 342 -6.28 -30.29 -26.39
CA GLU A 342 -7.63 -30.10 -25.89
C GLU A 342 -7.74 -28.82 -25.02
N LEU A 343 -6.77 -28.58 -24.12
CA LEU A 343 -6.74 -27.38 -23.28
C LEU A 343 -6.62 -26.10 -24.10
N SER A 344 -5.81 -26.12 -25.14
CA SER A 344 -5.64 -24.96 -26.04
C SER A 344 -6.96 -24.64 -26.78
N LEU A 345 -7.68 -25.65 -27.22
CA LEU A 345 -9.01 -25.49 -27.82
C LEU A 345 -10.03 -24.91 -26.83
N LYS A 346 -10.09 -25.47 -25.60
CA LYS A 346 -10.99 -24.96 -24.54
C LYS A 346 -10.70 -23.50 -24.21
N ARG A 347 -9.45 -23.09 -24.16
CA ARG A 347 -9.05 -21.69 -23.95
C ARG A 347 -9.53 -20.77 -25.06
N ALA A 348 -9.31 -21.16 -26.32
CA ALA A 348 -9.78 -20.38 -27.47
C ALA A 348 -11.32 -20.25 -27.45
N GLN A 349 -12.04 -21.35 -27.13
CA GLN A 349 -13.48 -21.35 -27.03
C GLN A 349 -13.98 -20.46 -25.88
N ALA A 350 -13.30 -20.45 -24.73
CA ALA A 350 -13.65 -19.58 -23.61
C ALA A 350 -13.53 -18.09 -23.96
N VAL A 351 -12.52 -17.69 -24.74
CA VAL A 351 -12.40 -16.32 -25.25
C VAL A 351 -13.53 -15.97 -26.21
N VAL A 352 -13.85 -16.88 -27.15
CA VAL A 352 -15.00 -16.71 -28.06
C VAL A 352 -16.30 -16.57 -27.28
N ASP A 353 -16.52 -17.39 -26.27
CA ASP A 353 -17.70 -17.34 -25.43
C ASP A 353 -17.86 -15.97 -24.73
N VAL A 354 -16.78 -15.39 -24.23
CA VAL A 354 -16.80 -14.04 -23.63
C VAL A 354 -17.13 -13.00 -24.70
N LEU A 355 -16.47 -13.03 -25.86
CA LEU A 355 -16.71 -12.07 -26.95
C LEU A 355 -18.16 -12.12 -27.47
N VAL A 356 -18.73 -13.33 -27.60
CA VAL A 356 -20.08 -13.51 -28.08
C VAL A 356 -21.12 -13.18 -27.00
N LYS A 357 -21.01 -13.82 -25.81
CA LYS A 357 -22.07 -13.78 -24.77
C LYS A 357 -22.07 -12.49 -23.98
N GLN A 358 -20.88 -11.92 -23.71
CA GLN A 358 -20.78 -10.70 -22.91
C GLN A 358 -20.72 -9.44 -23.76
N TYR A 359 -20.06 -9.48 -24.91
CA TYR A 359 -19.80 -8.31 -25.74
C TYR A 359 -20.56 -8.26 -27.06
N GLY A 360 -21.30 -9.33 -27.40
CA GLY A 360 -22.21 -9.35 -28.54
C GLY A 360 -21.53 -9.40 -29.91
N ILE A 361 -20.30 -9.94 -29.99
CA ILE A 361 -19.64 -10.15 -31.28
C ILE A 361 -20.26 -11.37 -31.99
N PRO A 362 -20.67 -11.28 -33.27
CA PRO A 362 -21.21 -12.42 -34.04
C PRO A 362 -20.22 -13.58 -34.11
N ALA A 363 -20.69 -14.80 -33.82
CA ALA A 363 -19.84 -15.98 -33.71
C ALA A 363 -19.21 -16.38 -35.05
N ASP A 364 -19.86 -16.11 -36.19
CA ASP A 364 -19.40 -16.36 -37.54
C ASP A 364 -18.16 -15.54 -37.94
N ARG A 365 -17.90 -14.46 -37.19
CA ARG A 365 -16.71 -13.63 -37.37
C ARG A 365 -15.48 -14.15 -36.62
N LEU A 366 -15.61 -15.17 -35.77
CA LEU A 366 -14.57 -15.69 -34.91
C LEU A 366 -14.18 -17.12 -35.28
N LYS A 367 -13.01 -17.29 -35.89
CA LYS A 367 -12.47 -18.59 -36.27
C LYS A 367 -11.57 -19.12 -35.17
N VAL A 368 -11.97 -20.24 -34.55
CA VAL A 368 -11.20 -20.89 -33.48
C VAL A 368 -10.15 -21.79 -34.04
N ASP A 369 -8.93 -21.71 -33.52
CA ASP A 369 -7.84 -22.66 -33.79
C ASP A 369 -7.13 -23.06 -32.50
N ALA A 370 -6.52 -24.26 -32.50
CA ALA A 370 -5.85 -24.82 -31.33
C ALA A 370 -4.39 -25.14 -31.68
N GLY A 371 -3.44 -24.35 -31.19
CA GLY A 371 -2.01 -24.53 -31.38
C GLY A 371 -1.40 -25.65 -30.55
N GLY A 372 -2.10 -26.17 -29.52
CA GLY A 372 -1.60 -27.22 -28.64
C GLY A 372 -0.53 -26.72 -27.67
N GLY A 373 0.35 -27.64 -27.24
CA GLY A 373 1.49 -27.30 -26.37
C GLY A 373 2.63 -26.69 -27.20
N VAL A 374 3.08 -25.50 -26.78
CA VAL A 374 4.15 -24.75 -27.44
C VAL A 374 5.22 -24.29 -26.46
N ASP A 375 6.42 -24.05 -26.98
CA ASP A 375 7.50 -23.34 -26.28
C ASP A 375 7.99 -22.19 -27.19
N LYS A 376 7.07 -21.30 -27.53
CA LYS A 376 7.29 -20.25 -28.54
C LYS A 376 7.60 -18.88 -27.89
N PHE A 377 7.12 -18.65 -26.67
CA PHE A 377 7.17 -17.33 -26.04
C PHE A 377 8.14 -17.27 -24.86
N GLY A 378 9.11 -18.20 -24.79
CA GLY A 378 10.15 -18.27 -23.77
C GLY A 378 9.67 -18.93 -22.50
N GLN A 379 9.19 -18.16 -21.51
CA GLN A 379 8.76 -18.74 -20.23
C GLN A 379 7.43 -19.51 -20.34
N PRO A 380 7.24 -20.66 -19.62
CA PRO A 380 6.01 -21.46 -19.69
C PRO A 380 4.73 -20.68 -19.43
N ILE A 381 4.77 -19.66 -18.55
CA ILE A 381 3.62 -18.82 -18.27
C ILE A 381 3.13 -18.02 -19.50
N LEU A 382 4.05 -17.63 -20.38
CA LEU A 382 3.74 -16.86 -21.59
C LEU A 382 3.18 -17.76 -22.71
N ASN A 383 3.38 -19.06 -22.61
CA ASN A 383 2.83 -20.04 -23.54
C ASN A 383 1.38 -20.47 -23.22
N ARG A 384 0.84 -20.04 -22.06
CA ARG A 384 -0.56 -20.26 -21.64
C ARG A 384 -1.45 -19.12 -22.09
N VAL A 385 -1.67 -19.00 -23.39
CA VAL A 385 -2.21 -17.79 -24.01
C VAL A 385 -3.20 -18.10 -25.13
N VAL A 386 -4.14 -17.18 -25.35
CA VAL A 386 -4.95 -17.10 -26.58
C VAL A 386 -4.55 -15.83 -27.31
N LEU A 387 -4.28 -15.94 -28.59
CA LEU A 387 -4.01 -14.82 -29.47
C LEU A 387 -5.23 -14.57 -30.38
N VAL A 388 -5.74 -13.34 -30.34
CA VAL A 388 -6.80 -12.88 -31.23
C VAL A 388 -6.19 -11.90 -32.22
N LYS A 389 -6.34 -12.16 -33.51
CA LYS A 389 -5.82 -11.32 -34.60
C LYS A 389 -6.82 -11.26 -35.76
N SER A 390 -6.71 -10.25 -36.60
CA SER A 390 -7.45 -10.19 -37.87
C SER A 390 -7.14 -11.43 -38.70
N ALA A 391 -8.18 -12.02 -39.31
CA ALA A 391 -7.99 -13.06 -40.29
C ALA A 391 -7.84 -12.36 -41.66
N ASN A 392 -6.61 -12.28 -42.13
CA ASN A 392 -6.31 -11.86 -43.52
C ASN A 392 -6.66 -12.96 -44.47
#